data_5846b78413e5635ee14836cc5604a4de
#
_entry.id   5846b78413e5635ee14836cc5604a4de
#
_cell.length_a   1.000
_cell.length_b   1.000
_cell.length_c   1.000
_cell.angle_alpha   90.00
_cell.angle_beta   90.00
_cell.angle_gamma   90.00
#
_symmetry.space_group_name_H-M   'P 1'
#
loop_
_entity.id
_entity.type
_entity.pdbx_description
1 polymer ?
#
loop_
_entity_poly.entity_id
_entity_poly.type
_entity_poly.pdbx_seq_one_letter_code
_entity_poly.pdbx_strand_id
1 'polypeptide(L)'
;MCIRDSGNDVDGQAHGYKIHLVYGAQASPSEKNRQTVNDSPEAVAFSWEMSTTPVDVPGFKPAAHLIIDSTKVEDAKLKALEDILYGKNATTEPEVPAVEPRLPMPAEIITLLSEGAG
;
A
#
# COMPACT_ATOMS: atom_id res chain seq x y z
N MET A 1 -2.97 3.01 -5.40
CA MET A 1 -3.14 1.61 -4.90
C MET A 1 -2.24 1.38 -3.71
N CYS A 2 -2.74 0.78 -2.67
CA CYS A 2 -1.99 0.44 -1.47
C CYS A 2 -2.01 -1.07 -1.26
N ILE A 3 -0.86 -1.67 -1.02
CA ILE A 3 -0.71 -3.10 -0.73
C ILE A 3 0.08 -3.24 0.56
N ARG A 4 -0.45 -4.02 1.49
CA ARG A 4 0.28 -4.40 2.70
C ARG A 4 0.81 -5.82 2.52
N ASP A 5 2.12 -5.94 2.55
CA ASP A 5 2.81 -7.23 2.51
C ASP A 5 3.27 -7.60 3.91
N SER A 6 2.69 -8.65 4.45
CA SER A 6 3.09 -9.23 5.74
C SER A 6 3.90 -10.49 5.49
N GLY A 7 5.10 -10.56 6.07
CA GLY A 7 5.88 -11.79 6.03
C GLY A 7 5.17 -12.94 6.75
N ASN A 8 5.54 -14.16 6.42
CA ASN A 8 5.08 -15.35 7.15
C ASN A 8 5.60 -15.28 8.59
N ASP A 9 4.68 -15.18 9.53
CA ASP A 9 4.98 -15.34 10.94
C ASP A 9 5.25 -16.82 11.22
N VAL A 10 6.51 -17.18 11.17
CA VAL A 10 6.96 -18.49 11.67
C VAL A 10 7.36 -18.30 13.13
N ASP A 11 6.67 -18.99 14.00
CA ASP A 11 6.97 -19.08 15.46
C ASP A 11 6.72 -17.81 16.28
N GLY A 12 5.66 -17.05 15.99
CA GLY A 12 5.21 -15.94 16.84
C GLY A 12 6.18 -14.77 16.93
N GLN A 13 7.13 -14.67 16.02
CA GLN A 13 7.97 -13.49 15.87
C GLN A 13 7.36 -12.54 14.84
N ALA A 14 6.97 -11.37 15.29
CA ALA A 14 6.50 -10.31 14.40
C ALA A 14 7.66 -9.82 13.53
N HIS A 15 7.72 -10.26 12.29
CA HIS A 15 8.73 -9.82 11.32
C HIS A 15 8.43 -8.45 10.70
N GLY A 16 7.37 -7.82 11.15
CA GLY A 16 6.91 -6.57 10.56
C GLY A 16 6.21 -6.77 9.22
N TYR A 17 5.92 -5.67 8.56
CA TYR A 17 5.27 -5.66 7.25
C TYR A 17 5.77 -4.48 6.42
N LYS A 18 5.53 -4.54 5.13
CA LYS A 18 5.81 -3.44 4.22
C LYS A 18 4.52 -2.91 3.62
N ILE A 19 4.42 -1.60 3.56
CA ILE A 19 3.33 -0.93 2.86
C ILE A 19 3.86 -0.46 1.51
N HIS A 20 3.24 -0.93 0.44
CA HIS A 20 3.55 -0.53 -0.92
C HIS A 20 2.49 0.44 -1.42
N LEU A 21 2.90 1.64 -1.78
CA LEU A 21 2.04 2.65 -2.38
C LEU A 21 2.39 2.77 -3.86
N VAL A 22 1.42 2.56 -4.71
CA VAL A 22 1.58 2.62 -6.17
C VAL A 22 0.68 3.73 -6.71
N TYR A 23 1.30 4.70 -7.36
CA TYR A 23 0.63 5.90 -7.86
C TYR A 23 0.26 5.75 -9.34
N GLY A 24 -0.92 6.26 -9.69
CA GLY A 24 -1.39 6.25 -11.07
C GLY A 24 -1.57 4.86 -11.67
N ALA A 25 -1.85 3.85 -10.83
CA ALA A 25 -1.99 2.48 -11.28
C ALA A 25 -3.26 2.29 -12.13
N GLN A 26 -3.10 1.76 -13.32
CA GLN A 26 -4.18 1.32 -14.20
C GLN A 26 -4.00 -0.15 -14.53
N ALA A 27 -5.03 -0.94 -14.28
CA ALA A 27 -5.02 -2.36 -14.54
C ALA A 27 -5.67 -2.66 -15.89
N SER A 28 -5.00 -3.44 -16.72
CA SER A 28 -5.53 -4.00 -17.96
C SER A 28 -5.73 -5.49 -17.78
N PRO A 29 -6.96 -6.03 -17.93
CA PRO A 29 -7.18 -7.46 -17.85
C PRO A 29 -6.51 -8.17 -19.03
N SER A 30 -5.84 -9.27 -18.76
CA SER A 30 -5.33 -10.14 -19.81
C SER A 30 -6.46 -10.90 -20.51
N GLU A 31 -6.21 -11.35 -21.74
CA GLU A 31 -7.17 -12.17 -22.46
C GLU A 31 -7.48 -13.47 -21.71
N LYS A 32 -8.76 -13.74 -21.56
CA LYS A 32 -9.23 -15.04 -21.05
C LYS A 32 -9.21 -16.07 -22.17
N ASN A 33 -8.18 -16.87 -22.27
CA ASN A 33 -8.22 -18.08 -23.07
C ASN A 33 -9.05 -19.14 -22.34
N ARG A 34 -10.28 -19.35 -22.78
CA ARG A 34 -11.10 -20.47 -22.33
C ARG A 34 -10.79 -21.67 -23.23
N GLN A 35 -9.91 -22.52 -22.79
CA GLN A 35 -9.72 -23.80 -23.45
C GLN A 35 -10.77 -24.78 -22.96
N THR A 36 -11.34 -25.52 -23.91
CA THR A 36 -12.24 -26.63 -23.63
C THR A 36 -11.48 -27.71 -22.86
N VAL A 37 -12.15 -28.34 -21.89
CA VAL A 37 -11.56 -29.39 -21.04
C VAL A 37 -10.94 -30.47 -21.90
N ASN A 38 -9.61 -30.56 -21.88
CA ASN A 38 -8.83 -31.64 -22.43
C ASN A 38 -8.48 -32.65 -21.32
N ASP A 39 -7.96 -33.80 -21.68
CA ASP A 39 -7.52 -34.87 -20.75
C ASP A 39 -6.48 -34.40 -19.71
N SER A 40 -5.95 -33.19 -19.85
CA SER A 40 -5.07 -32.53 -18.88
C SER A 40 -5.69 -31.18 -18.50
N PRO A 41 -6.49 -31.10 -17.43
CA PRO A 41 -7.03 -29.82 -16.99
C PRO A 41 -5.91 -28.92 -16.45
N GLU A 42 -5.63 -27.85 -17.17
CA GLU A 42 -4.73 -26.80 -16.70
C GLU A 42 -5.51 -25.76 -15.91
N ALA A 43 -4.95 -25.31 -14.78
CA ALA A 43 -5.52 -24.23 -14.00
C ALA A 43 -5.51 -22.94 -14.82
N VAL A 44 -6.65 -22.25 -14.87
CA VAL A 44 -6.76 -20.95 -15.53
C VAL A 44 -5.98 -19.92 -14.72
N ALA A 45 -4.87 -19.44 -15.26
CA ALA A 45 -4.13 -18.36 -14.65
C ALA A 45 -4.74 -17.01 -15.04
N PHE A 46 -5.07 -16.19 -14.04
CA PHE A 46 -5.47 -14.81 -14.25
C PHE A 46 -4.24 -13.93 -14.10
N SER A 47 -3.87 -13.23 -15.15
CA SER A 47 -2.81 -12.24 -15.10
C SER A 47 -3.36 -10.84 -15.38
N TRP A 48 -2.80 -9.84 -14.70
CA TRP A 48 -3.15 -8.44 -14.87
C TRP A 48 -1.88 -7.68 -15.21
N GLU A 49 -1.93 -6.90 -16.26
CA GLU A 49 -0.89 -5.94 -16.55
C GLU A 49 -1.26 -4.61 -15.88
N MET A 50 -0.33 -4.05 -15.13
CA MET A 50 -0.54 -2.77 -14.46
C MET A 50 0.48 -1.76 -14.95
N SER A 51 -0.04 -0.64 -15.46
CA SER A 51 0.78 0.54 -15.77
C SER A 51 0.70 1.55 -14.64
N THR A 52 1.78 2.28 -14.41
CA THR A 52 1.86 3.28 -13.34
C THR A 52 2.33 4.61 -13.90
N THR A 53 1.95 5.70 -13.21
CA THR A 53 2.40 7.04 -13.55
C THR A 53 3.26 7.59 -12.40
N PRO A 54 4.53 7.93 -12.66
CA PRO A 54 5.37 8.53 -11.63
C PRO A 54 4.82 9.86 -11.12
N VAL A 55 5.01 10.11 -9.83
CA VAL A 55 4.68 11.38 -9.17
C VAL A 55 5.93 12.01 -8.58
N ASP A 56 5.91 13.31 -8.39
CA ASP A 56 7.04 14.03 -7.84
C ASP A 56 7.31 13.63 -6.38
N VAL A 57 8.58 13.38 -6.08
CA VAL A 57 9.05 13.08 -4.73
C VAL A 57 10.05 14.16 -4.34
N PRO A 58 9.77 15.00 -3.32
CA PRO A 58 10.67 16.08 -2.92
C PRO A 58 12.08 15.58 -2.58
N GLY A 59 13.09 16.16 -3.24
CA GLY A 59 14.50 15.79 -3.05
C GLY A 59 14.93 14.50 -3.76
N PHE A 60 14.05 13.84 -4.50
CA PHE A 60 14.33 12.60 -5.23
C PHE A 60 13.79 12.66 -6.66
N LYS A 61 14.14 11.66 -7.46
CA LYS A 61 13.56 11.51 -8.79
C LYS A 61 12.09 11.10 -8.66
N PRO A 62 11.23 11.49 -9.63
CA PRO A 62 9.84 11.03 -9.66
C PRO A 62 9.77 9.50 -9.59
N ALA A 63 8.84 9.01 -8.79
CA ALA A 63 8.64 7.58 -8.57
C ALA A 63 7.15 7.22 -8.60
N ALA A 64 6.85 6.05 -9.10
CA ALA A 64 5.49 5.51 -9.11
C ALA A 64 5.25 4.53 -7.94
N HIS A 65 6.30 4.07 -7.29
CA HIS A 65 6.23 3.07 -6.22
C HIS A 65 7.02 3.54 -5.00
N LEU A 66 6.36 3.58 -3.86
CA LEU A 66 6.96 3.91 -2.57
C LEU A 66 6.77 2.72 -1.63
N ILE A 67 7.83 2.35 -0.94
CA ILE A 67 7.82 1.24 0.03
C ILE A 67 8.11 1.81 1.42
N ILE A 68 7.26 1.47 2.38
CA ILE A 68 7.42 1.84 3.78
C ILE A 68 7.58 0.56 4.59
N ASP A 69 8.71 0.46 5.29
CA ASP A 69 9.03 -0.70 6.11
C ASP A 69 8.65 -0.41 7.57
N SER A 70 7.74 -1.21 8.12
CA SER A 70 7.24 -1.03 9.48
C SER A 70 8.32 -1.15 10.55
N THR A 71 9.40 -1.86 10.27
CA THR A 71 10.52 -2.05 11.22
C THR A 71 11.44 -0.82 11.31
N LYS A 72 11.34 0.09 10.35
CA LYS A 72 12.17 1.30 10.26
C LYS A 72 11.44 2.59 10.58
N VAL A 73 10.16 2.51 10.82
CA VAL A 73 9.29 3.65 11.12
C VAL A 73 8.73 3.49 12.53
N GLU A 74 8.64 4.59 13.25
CA GLU A 74 8.04 4.61 14.58
C GLU A 74 6.55 4.25 14.52
N ASP A 75 6.09 3.42 15.44
CA ASP A 75 4.71 2.89 15.46
C ASP A 75 3.64 3.98 15.43
N ALA A 76 3.87 5.08 16.14
CA ALA A 76 2.92 6.20 16.17
C ALA A 76 2.76 6.87 14.79
N LYS A 77 3.85 7.04 14.07
CA LYS A 77 3.85 7.61 12.72
C LYS A 77 3.26 6.64 11.70
N LEU A 78 3.58 5.37 11.85
CA LEU A 78 3.02 4.33 11.02
C LEU A 78 1.51 4.24 11.17
N LYS A 79 1.02 4.31 12.41
CA LYS A 79 -0.41 4.35 12.70
C LYS A 79 -1.10 5.59 12.11
N ALA A 80 -0.47 6.75 12.19
CA ALA A 80 -0.98 7.98 11.57
C ALA A 80 -1.10 7.84 10.04
N LEU A 81 -0.12 7.19 9.41
CA LEU A 81 -0.17 6.90 7.98
C LEU A 81 -1.29 5.90 7.65
N GLU A 82 -1.43 4.86 8.42
CA GLU A 82 -2.49 3.87 8.24
C GLU A 82 -3.88 4.47 8.41
N ASP A 83 -4.06 5.39 9.36
CA ASP A 83 -5.32 6.13 9.55
C ASP A 83 -5.70 6.95 8.31
N ILE A 84 -4.71 7.48 7.58
CA ILE A 84 -4.93 8.17 6.30
C ILE A 84 -5.29 7.19 5.18
N LEU A 85 -4.59 6.07 5.10
CA LEU A 85 -4.76 5.07 4.03
C LEU A 85 -6.09 4.31 4.15
N TYR A 86 -6.44 3.91 5.35
CA TYR A 86 -7.64 3.08 5.60
C TYR A 86 -8.85 3.89 6.08
N GLY A 87 -8.62 5.13 6.47
CA GLY A 87 -9.63 5.95 7.09
C GLY A 87 -9.83 5.61 8.56
N LYS A 88 -10.54 6.47 9.25
CA LYS A 88 -10.87 6.34 10.67
C LYS A 88 -12.30 6.81 10.90
N ASN A 89 -13.05 6.03 11.67
CA ASN A 89 -14.39 6.43 12.07
C ASN A 89 -14.33 7.55 13.13
N ALA A 90 -15.32 8.43 13.11
CA ALA A 90 -15.48 9.42 14.15
C ALA A 90 -15.69 8.74 15.52
N THR A 91 -15.07 9.28 16.55
CA THR A 91 -15.27 8.84 17.94
C THR A 91 -15.90 9.97 18.75
N THR A 92 -16.73 9.60 19.71
CA THR A 92 -17.42 10.58 20.56
C THR A 92 -16.67 10.92 21.85
N GLU A 93 -15.76 10.04 22.28
CA GLU A 93 -14.95 10.24 23.50
C GLU A 93 -13.53 9.71 23.31
N PRO A 94 -12.54 10.54 23.07
CA PRO A 94 -12.60 11.97 22.74
C PRO A 94 -13.22 12.22 21.37
N GLU A 95 -13.80 13.39 21.17
CA GLU A 95 -14.38 13.76 19.89
C GLU A 95 -13.28 13.90 18.82
N VAL A 96 -13.19 12.92 17.95
CA VAL A 96 -12.26 12.92 16.82
C VAL A 96 -13.08 12.81 15.54
N PRO A 97 -12.90 13.73 14.58
CA PRO A 97 -13.63 13.66 13.32
C PRO A 97 -13.26 12.42 12.51
N ALA A 98 -14.18 11.94 11.71
CA ALA A 98 -13.92 10.86 10.77
C ALA A 98 -12.88 11.29 9.73
N VAL A 99 -12.00 10.35 9.37
CA VAL A 99 -11.02 10.54 8.30
C VAL A 99 -11.39 9.60 7.14
N GLU A 100 -11.61 10.18 5.97
CA GLU A 100 -11.86 9.38 4.77
C GLU A 100 -10.57 8.74 4.25
N PRO A 101 -10.61 7.47 3.80
CA PRO A 101 -9.43 6.82 3.24
C PRO A 101 -8.99 7.53 1.96
N ARG A 102 -7.68 7.79 1.85
CA ARG A 102 -7.09 8.40 0.66
C ARG A 102 -5.64 7.94 0.49
N LEU A 103 -5.11 8.09 -0.71
CA LEU A 103 -3.70 7.85 -0.99
C LEU A 103 -2.92 9.16 -0.83
N PRO A 104 -2.09 9.32 0.22
CA PRO A 104 -1.31 10.53 0.41
C PRO A 104 -0.19 10.65 -0.63
N MET A 105 0.17 11.88 -0.98
CA MET A 105 1.27 12.15 -1.89
C MET A 105 2.62 11.95 -1.20
N PRO A 106 3.70 11.63 -1.94
CA PRO A 106 5.02 11.40 -1.34
C PRO A 106 5.53 12.54 -0.46
N ALA A 107 5.27 13.78 -0.82
CA ALA A 107 5.63 14.95 -0.02
C ALA A 107 4.99 14.91 1.38
N GLU A 108 3.73 14.58 1.47
CA GLU A 108 2.98 14.44 2.72
C GLU A 108 3.52 13.28 3.58
N ILE A 109 3.82 12.15 2.94
CA ILE A 109 4.39 10.98 3.62
C ILE A 109 5.76 11.30 4.21
N ILE A 110 6.63 11.93 3.43
CA ILE A 110 7.96 12.33 3.89
C ILE A 110 7.85 13.27 5.09
N THR A 111 6.98 14.28 5.03
CA THR A 111 6.73 15.20 6.15
C THR A 111 6.23 14.45 7.38
N LEU A 112 5.24 13.58 7.21
CA LEU A 112 4.65 12.80 8.30
C LEU A 112 5.67 11.89 8.98
N LEU A 113 6.53 11.22 8.21
CA LEU A 113 7.53 10.30 8.74
C LEU A 113 8.79 11.02 9.25
N SER A 114 9.10 12.22 8.76
CA SER A 114 10.25 13.01 9.19
C SER A 114 9.99 13.87 10.42
N GLU A 115 8.76 14.31 10.65
CA GLU A 115 8.40 15.06 11.85
C GLU A 115 8.63 14.23 13.10
N GLY A 116 9.60 14.64 13.92
CA GLY A 116 10.00 13.95 15.14
C GLY A 116 11.36 13.28 15.08
N ALA A 117 12.04 13.28 13.94
CA ALA A 117 13.47 12.99 13.85
C ALA A 117 14.26 14.26 14.18
N GLY A 118 14.08 14.71 15.40
CA GLY A 118 14.79 15.90 15.93
C GLY A 118 15.49 15.56 17.20
#